data_1c6ad9353b7b5dc0439ddcab70fef07c
#
_entry.id   1c6ad9353b7b5dc0439ddcab70fef07c
#
_cell.length_a   1.000
_cell.length_b   1.000
_cell.length_c   1.000
_cell.angle_alpha   90.00
_cell.angle_beta   90.00
_cell.angle_gamma   90.00
#
_symmetry.space_group_name_H-M   'P 1'
#
loop_
_entity.id
_entity.type
_entity.pdbx_description
1 polymer ?
#
loop_
_entity_poly.entity_id
_entity_poly.type
_entity_poly.pdbx_seq_one_letter_code
_entity_poly.pdbx_strand_id
1 'polypeptide(L)'
;MTHLIPSVGLDCGRDWLDAALFPGPARLRVANTSEGRSALASWIRERGLARVGVEASGGYERPVRDDLGAAGLAVHVLDAARVRHFAKAKGRRAKSDAIDAPLIAEFTATLIDGPPTAPDHGREALAGLLRLRRRLVDQSADLRKAAVGLPREAEATVGGALAALDQAVAAVEALITRRVAADRALGERVAALQSAPGIGPVTATTLAVRLPELGALSGAKIAALVGVAPYAADSGEHHGERHIAGGRTDVRRALYMATLTSAVRGRGVLARFYARLIACGKKPKVALVACMRKLLVRLNAMLAHHQTWHEQTA
;
A
#
# COMPACT_ATOMS: atom_id res chain seq x y z
N MET A 1 17.51 -28.88 4.03
CA MET A 1 16.59 -29.12 2.89
C MET A 1 15.33 -28.34 3.16
N THR A 2 15.06 -27.29 2.41
CA THR A 2 13.81 -26.53 2.52
C THR A 2 12.68 -27.47 2.07
N HIS A 3 11.80 -27.88 2.97
CA HIS A 3 10.65 -28.70 2.64
C HIS A 3 9.72 -27.85 1.74
N LEU A 4 9.67 -28.22 0.48
CA LEU A 4 8.80 -27.61 -0.51
C LEU A 4 7.36 -28.00 -0.19
N ILE A 5 6.51 -27.04 0.17
CA ILE A 5 5.12 -27.30 0.49
C ILE A 5 4.29 -27.15 -0.80
N PRO A 6 3.65 -28.24 -1.30
CA PRO A 6 2.82 -28.14 -2.50
C PRO A 6 1.76 -27.05 -2.33
N SER A 7 1.63 -26.20 -3.34
CA SER A 7 0.78 -25.02 -3.27
C SER A 7 0.03 -24.77 -4.56
N VAL A 8 -1.13 -24.14 -4.46
CA VAL A 8 -1.88 -23.65 -5.60
C VAL A 8 -1.62 -22.16 -5.77
N GLY A 9 -1.36 -21.73 -6.99
CA GLY A 9 -1.29 -20.32 -7.36
C GLY A 9 -2.55 -19.91 -8.11
N LEU A 10 -3.07 -18.74 -7.77
CA LEU A 10 -4.26 -18.17 -8.40
C LEU A 10 -3.92 -16.84 -9.05
N ASP A 11 -4.21 -16.73 -10.33
CA ASP A 11 -4.35 -15.46 -11.02
C ASP A 11 -5.82 -15.06 -11.05
N CYS A 12 -6.13 -13.87 -10.53
CA CYS A 12 -7.49 -13.39 -10.32
C CYS A 12 -7.82 -12.26 -11.29
N GLY A 13 -8.57 -12.59 -12.34
CA GLY A 13 -9.25 -11.64 -13.19
C GLY A 13 -10.62 -11.22 -12.63
N ARG A 14 -11.24 -10.27 -13.33
CA ARG A 14 -12.61 -9.85 -13.04
C ARG A 14 -13.62 -11.00 -13.21
N ASP A 15 -13.53 -11.71 -14.33
CA ASP A 15 -14.54 -12.67 -14.76
C ASP A 15 -14.07 -14.13 -14.59
N TRP A 16 -12.75 -14.37 -14.48
CA TRP A 16 -12.14 -15.68 -14.45
C TRP A 16 -11.08 -15.80 -13.37
N LEU A 17 -10.91 -17.02 -12.87
CA LEU A 17 -9.85 -17.45 -11.98
C LEU A 17 -9.04 -18.54 -12.70
N ASP A 18 -7.74 -18.32 -12.83
CA ASP A 18 -6.80 -19.33 -13.31
C ASP A 18 -6.04 -19.92 -12.13
N ALA A 19 -6.11 -21.22 -11.96
CA ALA A 19 -5.44 -21.98 -10.91
C ALA A 19 -4.38 -22.91 -11.49
N ALA A 20 -3.24 -23.01 -10.82
CA ALA A 20 -2.21 -23.98 -11.14
C ALA A 20 -1.61 -24.57 -9.87
N LEU A 21 -1.24 -25.85 -9.95
CA LEU A 21 -0.55 -26.58 -8.90
C LEU A 21 0.97 -26.50 -9.07
N PHE A 22 1.70 -26.39 -7.98
CA PHE A 22 3.14 -26.60 -7.96
C PHE A 22 3.56 -27.46 -6.74
N PRO A 23 4.39 -28.52 -6.92
CA PRO A 23 4.84 -29.04 -8.23
C PRO A 23 3.75 -29.84 -8.94
N GLY A 24 3.67 -29.72 -10.25
CA GLY A 24 2.77 -30.53 -11.08
C GLY A 24 2.17 -29.76 -12.26
N PRO A 25 1.54 -30.49 -13.19
CA PRO A 25 0.98 -29.89 -14.40
C PRO A 25 -0.50 -29.48 -14.24
N ALA A 26 -1.15 -29.80 -13.11
CA ALA A 26 -2.59 -29.61 -12.95
C ALA A 26 -2.99 -28.13 -12.99
N ARG A 27 -4.00 -27.82 -13.78
CA ARG A 27 -4.55 -26.49 -13.96
C ARG A 27 -6.08 -26.53 -13.95
N LEU A 28 -6.70 -25.43 -13.58
CA LEU A 28 -8.14 -25.25 -13.62
C LEU A 28 -8.45 -23.78 -13.96
N ARG A 29 -9.44 -23.56 -14.82
CA ARG A 29 -10.05 -22.24 -15.02
C ARG A 29 -11.51 -22.31 -14.64
N VAL A 30 -11.96 -21.37 -13.80
CA VAL A 30 -13.36 -21.24 -13.39
C VAL A 30 -13.80 -19.77 -13.46
N ALA A 31 -15.09 -19.55 -13.56
CA ALA A 31 -15.65 -18.20 -13.45
C ALA A 31 -15.41 -17.64 -12.04
N ASN A 32 -15.14 -16.33 -11.93
CA ASN A 32 -15.01 -15.64 -10.64
C ASN A 32 -16.40 -15.34 -10.04
N THR A 33 -17.20 -16.39 -9.86
CA THR A 33 -18.51 -16.39 -9.20
C THR A 33 -18.46 -17.22 -7.92
N SER A 34 -19.50 -17.19 -7.11
CA SER A 34 -19.63 -18.01 -5.90
C SER A 34 -19.48 -19.50 -6.21
N GLU A 35 -20.16 -19.96 -7.27
CA GLU A 35 -20.14 -21.36 -7.75
C GLU A 35 -18.76 -21.76 -8.23
N GLY A 36 -18.10 -20.88 -9.01
CA GLY A 36 -16.76 -21.12 -9.50
C GLY A 36 -15.72 -21.19 -8.38
N ARG A 37 -15.82 -20.32 -7.36
CA ARG A 37 -14.95 -20.36 -6.18
C ARG A 37 -15.20 -21.62 -5.32
N SER A 38 -16.45 -22.06 -5.18
CA SER A 38 -16.79 -23.35 -4.56
C SER A 38 -16.18 -24.52 -5.30
N ALA A 39 -16.30 -24.56 -6.63
CA ALA A 39 -15.70 -25.60 -7.47
C ALA A 39 -14.17 -25.61 -7.34
N LEU A 40 -13.54 -24.43 -7.28
CA LEU A 40 -12.10 -24.28 -7.05
C LEU A 40 -11.70 -24.83 -5.66
N ALA A 41 -12.47 -24.53 -4.61
CA ALA A 41 -12.21 -25.06 -3.27
C ALA A 41 -12.26 -26.61 -3.24
N SER A 42 -13.25 -27.20 -3.89
CA SER A 42 -13.37 -28.66 -4.04
C SER A 42 -12.19 -29.26 -4.80
N TRP A 43 -11.83 -28.66 -5.93
CA TRP A 43 -10.68 -29.08 -6.76
C TRP A 43 -9.35 -29.08 -5.98
N ILE A 44 -9.15 -28.08 -5.10
CA ILE A 44 -7.96 -27.99 -4.24
C ILE A 44 -7.96 -29.08 -3.18
N ARG A 45 -9.09 -29.31 -2.49
CA ARG A 45 -9.24 -30.31 -1.43
C ARG A 45 -9.09 -31.74 -1.91
N GLU A 46 -9.66 -32.07 -3.06
CA GLU A 46 -9.57 -33.41 -3.70
C GLU A 46 -8.11 -33.81 -3.96
N ARG A 47 -7.20 -32.83 -4.04
CA ARG A 47 -5.76 -33.04 -4.23
C ARG A 47 -4.96 -33.03 -2.91
N GLY A 48 -5.67 -33.02 -1.77
CA GLY A 48 -5.03 -32.99 -0.46
C GLY A 48 -4.24 -31.72 -0.16
N LEU A 49 -4.56 -30.61 -0.85
CA LEU A 49 -3.87 -29.34 -0.73
C LEU A 49 -4.63 -28.38 0.19
N ALA A 50 -3.89 -27.55 0.91
CA ALA A 50 -4.47 -26.54 1.79
C ALA A 50 -3.88 -25.14 1.56
N ARG A 51 -2.73 -25.04 0.88
CA ARG A 51 -1.98 -23.78 0.72
C ARG A 51 -2.23 -23.15 -0.64
N VAL A 52 -2.65 -21.88 -0.61
CA VAL A 52 -3.03 -21.14 -1.81
C VAL A 52 -2.32 -19.78 -1.79
N GLY A 53 -1.68 -19.43 -2.89
CA GLY A 53 -1.17 -18.07 -3.13
C GLY A 53 -2.06 -17.35 -4.15
N VAL A 54 -2.39 -16.11 -3.88
CA VAL A 54 -3.15 -15.25 -4.79
C VAL A 54 -2.45 -13.90 -4.93
N GLU A 55 -2.23 -13.43 -6.15
CA GLU A 55 -1.66 -12.11 -6.37
C GLU A 55 -2.70 -11.03 -6.07
N ALA A 56 -2.28 -9.95 -5.38
CA ALA A 56 -3.13 -8.78 -5.14
C ALA A 56 -3.48 -8.09 -6.47
N SER A 57 -4.73 -8.18 -6.89
CA SER A 57 -5.27 -7.73 -8.19
C SER A 57 -6.20 -6.52 -8.09
N GLY A 58 -6.01 -5.69 -7.05
CA GLY A 58 -6.79 -4.45 -6.86
C GLY A 58 -8.16 -4.65 -6.20
N GLY A 59 -8.47 -5.85 -5.72
CA GLY A 59 -9.69 -6.18 -4.99
C GLY A 59 -10.42 -7.42 -5.51
N TYR A 60 -10.14 -7.89 -6.71
CA TYR A 60 -10.74 -9.13 -7.26
C TYR A 60 -10.32 -10.38 -6.50
N GLU A 61 -9.15 -10.36 -5.85
CA GLU A 61 -8.63 -11.41 -4.99
C GLU A 61 -9.43 -11.59 -3.68
N ARG A 62 -10.15 -10.58 -3.22
CA ARG A 62 -10.79 -10.58 -1.89
C ARG A 62 -11.90 -11.61 -1.76
N PRO A 63 -12.91 -11.65 -2.64
CA PRO A 63 -13.95 -12.68 -2.56
C PRO A 63 -13.37 -14.10 -2.63
N VAL A 64 -12.33 -14.28 -3.45
CA VAL A 64 -11.64 -15.58 -3.59
C VAL A 64 -10.94 -15.97 -2.29
N ARG A 65 -10.16 -15.03 -1.69
CA ARG A 65 -9.51 -15.24 -0.39
C ARG A 65 -10.52 -15.60 0.70
N ASP A 66 -11.62 -14.85 0.75
CA ASP A 66 -12.61 -14.98 1.82
C ASP A 66 -13.37 -16.31 1.69
N ASP A 67 -13.82 -16.68 0.49
CA ASP A 67 -14.54 -17.94 0.25
C ASP A 67 -13.62 -19.17 0.43
N LEU A 68 -12.39 -19.13 -0.08
CA LEU A 68 -11.44 -20.22 0.12
C LEU A 68 -10.98 -20.30 1.59
N GLY A 69 -10.83 -19.19 2.27
CA GLY A 69 -10.52 -19.14 3.70
C GLY A 69 -11.65 -19.73 4.55
N ALA A 70 -12.91 -19.39 4.26
CA ALA A 70 -14.09 -20.00 4.88
C ALA A 70 -14.18 -21.51 4.61
N ALA A 71 -13.65 -21.95 3.48
CA ALA A 71 -13.50 -23.35 3.13
C ALA A 71 -12.33 -24.06 3.86
N GLY A 72 -11.60 -23.39 4.78
CA GLY A 72 -10.49 -23.96 5.55
C GLY A 72 -9.15 -23.99 4.82
N LEU A 73 -9.01 -23.27 3.71
CA LEU A 73 -7.76 -23.19 2.96
C LEU A 73 -6.89 -22.03 3.47
N ALA A 74 -5.57 -22.24 3.50
CA ALA A 74 -4.59 -21.21 3.91
C ALA A 74 -4.26 -20.29 2.72
N VAL A 75 -4.97 -19.18 2.59
CA VAL A 75 -4.84 -18.26 1.45
C VAL A 75 -3.88 -17.11 1.76
N HIS A 76 -2.78 -17.05 1.04
CA HIS A 76 -1.76 -16.01 1.14
C HIS A 76 -1.94 -14.98 0.03
N VAL A 77 -2.24 -13.74 0.38
CA VAL A 77 -2.27 -12.63 -0.57
C VAL A 77 -0.85 -12.13 -0.80
N LEU A 78 -0.38 -12.21 -2.03
CA LEU A 78 0.98 -11.95 -2.43
C LEU A 78 1.14 -10.53 -2.99
N ASP A 79 2.28 -9.91 -2.69
CA ASP A 79 2.66 -8.63 -3.30
C ASP A 79 3.06 -8.83 -4.77
N ALA A 80 2.34 -8.19 -5.68
CA ALA A 80 2.56 -8.25 -7.12
C ALA A 80 3.99 -7.86 -7.56
N ALA A 81 4.67 -6.96 -6.80
CA ALA A 81 6.04 -6.60 -7.10
C ALA A 81 7.00 -7.72 -6.75
N ARG A 82 6.77 -8.45 -5.65
CA ARG A 82 7.59 -9.61 -5.26
C ARG A 82 7.45 -10.75 -6.28
N VAL A 83 6.23 -11.07 -6.70
CA VAL A 83 5.96 -12.09 -7.74
C VAL A 83 6.66 -11.71 -9.04
N ARG A 84 6.59 -10.44 -9.47
CA ARG A 84 7.30 -9.94 -10.65
C ARG A 84 8.82 -10.03 -10.55
N HIS A 85 9.40 -9.73 -9.39
CA HIS A 85 10.85 -9.87 -9.18
C HIS A 85 11.28 -11.33 -9.24
N PHE A 86 10.48 -12.23 -8.70
CA PHE A 86 10.71 -13.66 -8.80
C PHE A 86 10.67 -14.15 -10.26
N ALA A 87 9.69 -13.69 -11.06
CA ALA A 87 9.62 -13.96 -12.49
C ALA A 87 10.91 -13.53 -13.21
N LYS A 88 11.40 -12.33 -12.93
CA LYS A 88 12.64 -11.80 -13.51
C LYS A 88 13.86 -12.62 -13.09
N ALA A 89 13.96 -13.01 -11.82
CA ALA A 89 15.05 -13.85 -11.32
C ALA A 89 15.10 -15.22 -12.01
N LYS A 90 13.94 -15.73 -12.46
CA LYS A 90 13.81 -16.96 -13.25
C LYS A 90 13.99 -16.76 -14.76
N GLY A 91 14.39 -15.58 -15.21
CA GLY A 91 14.60 -15.27 -16.63
C GLY A 91 13.31 -15.10 -17.44
N ARG A 92 12.13 -15.07 -16.78
CA ARG A 92 10.83 -14.89 -17.45
C ARG A 92 10.58 -13.41 -17.71
N ARG A 93 10.60 -13.00 -18.98
CA ARG A 93 10.43 -11.59 -19.42
C ARG A 93 9.03 -11.30 -20.00
N ALA A 94 8.36 -12.33 -20.52
CA ALA A 94 7.02 -12.17 -21.13
C ALA A 94 5.93 -12.18 -20.06
N LYS A 95 5.00 -11.23 -20.15
CA LYS A 95 3.76 -11.20 -19.39
C LYS A 95 2.69 -11.90 -20.23
N SER A 96 2.23 -13.08 -19.80
CA SER A 96 1.05 -13.74 -20.38
C SER A 96 0.28 -14.42 -19.25
N ASP A 97 -1.02 -14.27 -19.24
CA ASP A 97 -1.94 -14.79 -18.22
C ASP A 97 -1.78 -16.31 -17.97
N ALA A 98 -1.40 -17.06 -19.01
CA ALA A 98 -1.13 -18.50 -18.90
C ALA A 98 0.12 -18.87 -18.07
N ILE A 99 0.98 -17.91 -17.77
CA ILE A 99 2.25 -18.09 -17.02
C ILE A 99 2.09 -17.65 -15.57
N ASP A 100 1.11 -16.81 -15.25
CA ASP A 100 1.02 -16.14 -13.97
C ASP A 100 0.58 -17.10 -12.85
N ALA A 101 -0.45 -17.93 -13.03
CA ALA A 101 -0.87 -18.91 -12.01
C ALA A 101 0.21 -19.94 -11.63
N PRO A 102 0.93 -20.60 -12.57
CA PRO A 102 2.04 -21.49 -12.24
C PRO A 102 3.20 -20.78 -11.52
N LEU A 103 3.50 -19.54 -11.89
CA LEU A 103 4.54 -18.77 -11.25
C LEU A 103 4.15 -18.39 -9.81
N ILE A 104 2.89 -18.01 -9.60
CA ILE A 104 2.34 -17.72 -8.28
C ILE A 104 2.38 -18.97 -7.40
N ALA A 105 2.03 -20.15 -7.95
CA ALA A 105 2.11 -21.42 -7.24
C ALA A 105 3.54 -21.72 -6.77
N GLU A 106 4.50 -21.61 -7.67
CA GLU A 106 5.91 -21.86 -7.39
C GLU A 106 6.46 -20.84 -6.36
N PHE A 107 6.13 -19.54 -6.51
CA PHE A 107 6.49 -18.50 -5.54
C PHE A 107 5.97 -18.85 -4.14
N THR A 108 4.69 -19.27 -4.07
CA THR A 108 4.03 -19.62 -2.81
C THR A 108 4.71 -20.82 -2.15
N ALA A 109 5.02 -21.86 -2.94
CA ALA A 109 5.66 -23.07 -2.44
C ALA A 109 7.09 -22.85 -1.95
N THR A 110 7.81 -21.89 -2.53
CA THR A 110 9.26 -21.69 -2.28
C THR A 110 9.60 -20.53 -1.35
N LEU A 111 8.77 -19.48 -1.28
CA LEU A 111 9.11 -18.24 -0.60
C LEU A 111 8.12 -17.77 0.45
N ILE A 112 7.02 -18.50 0.64
CA ILE A 112 6.03 -18.15 1.66
C ILE A 112 6.11 -19.13 2.82
N ASP A 113 6.39 -18.59 4.00
CA ASP A 113 6.46 -19.33 5.26
C ASP A 113 5.37 -18.87 6.23
N GLY A 114 4.96 -19.77 7.12
CA GLY A 114 4.00 -19.49 8.16
C GLY A 114 2.53 -19.45 7.72
N PRO A 115 1.62 -19.11 8.62
CA PRO A 115 0.19 -18.99 8.34
C PRO A 115 -0.14 -17.73 7.55
N PRO A 116 -1.26 -17.71 6.79
CA PRO A 116 -1.73 -16.50 6.15
C PRO A 116 -2.14 -15.45 7.17
N THR A 117 -1.97 -14.18 6.81
CA THR A 117 -2.49 -13.08 7.63
C THR A 117 -4.00 -13.02 7.53
N ALA A 118 -4.69 -13.04 8.67
CA ALA A 118 -6.14 -12.88 8.72
C ALA A 118 -6.58 -11.56 8.07
N PRO A 119 -7.64 -11.55 7.27
CA PRO A 119 -8.15 -10.33 6.66
C PRO A 119 -8.73 -9.38 7.72
N ASP A 120 -8.42 -8.11 7.58
CA ASP A 120 -9.05 -7.02 8.35
C ASP A 120 -9.99 -6.27 7.40
N HIS A 121 -11.24 -6.72 7.34
CA HIS A 121 -12.25 -6.16 6.43
C HIS A 121 -12.55 -4.68 6.74
N GLY A 122 -12.47 -4.27 8.01
CA GLY A 122 -12.65 -2.88 8.42
C GLY A 122 -11.57 -1.98 7.83
N ARG A 123 -10.30 -2.39 7.99
CA ARG A 123 -9.15 -1.70 7.42
C ARG A 123 -9.15 -1.73 5.89
N GLU A 124 -9.52 -2.84 5.28
CA GLU A 124 -9.62 -2.96 3.82
C GLU A 124 -10.68 -2.02 3.23
N ALA A 125 -11.83 -1.90 3.89
CA ALA A 125 -12.89 -0.97 3.50
C ALA A 125 -12.39 0.49 3.60
N LEU A 126 -11.74 0.87 4.69
CA LEU A 126 -11.15 2.19 4.86
C LEU A 126 -10.05 2.46 3.82
N ALA A 127 -9.18 1.47 3.55
CA ALA A 127 -8.18 1.58 2.48
C ALA A 127 -8.82 1.78 1.10
N GLY A 128 -9.97 1.18 0.85
CA GLY A 128 -10.79 1.40 -0.34
C GLY A 128 -11.30 2.85 -0.44
N LEU A 129 -11.88 3.37 0.64
CA LEU A 129 -12.35 4.75 0.71
C LEU A 129 -11.23 5.78 0.52
N LEU A 130 -10.06 5.55 1.12
CA LEU A 130 -8.89 6.41 0.94
C LEU A 130 -8.40 6.40 -0.52
N ARG A 131 -8.43 5.24 -1.21
CA ARG A 131 -8.12 5.17 -2.63
C ARG A 131 -9.13 5.92 -3.49
N LEU A 132 -10.44 5.75 -3.20
CA LEU A 132 -11.52 6.46 -3.90
C LEU A 132 -11.37 7.97 -3.74
N ARG A 133 -11.25 8.45 -2.50
CA ARG A 133 -11.00 9.87 -2.21
C ARG A 133 -9.85 10.42 -3.03
N ARG A 134 -8.74 9.67 -3.06
CA ARG A 134 -7.57 10.06 -3.81
C ARG A 134 -7.84 10.20 -5.30
N ARG A 135 -8.52 9.21 -5.90
CA ARG A 135 -8.92 9.24 -7.32
C ARG A 135 -9.74 10.49 -7.63
N LEU A 136 -10.72 10.80 -6.80
CA LEU A 136 -11.56 11.99 -6.98
C LEU A 136 -10.75 13.29 -6.92
N VAL A 137 -9.82 13.41 -5.97
CA VAL A 137 -8.92 14.58 -5.88
C VAL A 137 -7.98 14.68 -7.09
N ASP A 138 -7.40 13.57 -7.53
CA ASP A 138 -6.53 13.54 -8.71
C ASP A 138 -7.33 13.93 -9.98
N GLN A 139 -8.57 13.42 -10.16
CA GLN A 139 -9.47 13.80 -11.25
C GLN A 139 -9.84 15.30 -11.21
N SER A 140 -10.16 15.84 -10.04
CA SER A 140 -10.42 17.28 -9.88
C SER A 140 -9.20 18.13 -10.29
N ALA A 141 -8.00 17.71 -9.89
CA ALA A 141 -6.76 18.39 -10.24
C ALA A 141 -6.46 18.31 -11.75
N ASP A 142 -6.70 17.16 -12.38
CA ASP A 142 -6.49 16.96 -13.81
C ASP A 142 -7.52 17.74 -14.64
N LEU A 143 -8.78 17.80 -14.21
CA LEU A 143 -9.81 18.60 -14.85
C LEU A 143 -9.49 20.10 -14.77
N ARG A 144 -9.00 20.60 -13.61
CA ARG A 144 -8.56 22.01 -13.48
C ARG A 144 -7.43 22.35 -14.45
N LYS A 145 -6.48 21.43 -14.66
CA LYS A 145 -5.39 21.64 -15.62
C LYS A 145 -5.89 21.62 -17.06
N ALA A 146 -6.78 20.67 -17.40
CA ALA A 146 -7.36 20.58 -18.72
C ALA A 146 -8.26 21.78 -19.09
N ALA A 147 -8.80 22.45 -18.10
CA ALA A 147 -9.64 23.62 -18.27
C ALA A 147 -8.85 24.91 -18.60
N VAL A 148 -7.53 24.91 -18.43
CA VAL A 148 -6.71 26.10 -18.70
C VAL A 148 -6.73 26.42 -20.20
N GLY A 149 -7.15 27.63 -20.57
CA GLY A 149 -7.20 28.10 -21.94
C GLY A 149 -8.44 27.68 -22.74
N LEU A 150 -9.43 27.05 -22.10
CA LEU A 150 -10.71 26.75 -22.74
C LEU A 150 -11.53 28.02 -22.99
N PRO A 151 -12.44 28.01 -24.01
CA PRO A 151 -13.40 29.07 -24.21
C PRO A 151 -14.31 29.29 -23.01
N ARG A 152 -14.77 30.53 -22.82
CA ARG A 152 -15.59 30.95 -21.69
C ARG A 152 -16.91 30.16 -21.57
N GLU A 153 -17.43 29.70 -22.70
CA GLU A 153 -18.65 28.87 -22.75
C GLU A 153 -18.49 27.52 -22.05
N ALA A 154 -17.25 27.01 -21.92
CA ALA A 154 -16.94 25.78 -21.20
C ALA A 154 -16.86 25.96 -19.67
N GLU A 155 -16.73 27.19 -19.17
CA GLU A 155 -16.51 27.46 -17.75
C GLU A 155 -17.63 26.91 -16.85
N ALA A 156 -18.89 27.08 -17.26
CA ALA A 156 -20.06 26.58 -16.49
C ALA A 156 -20.06 25.05 -16.38
N THR A 157 -19.75 24.37 -17.50
CA THR A 157 -19.69 22.88 -17.56
C THR A 157 -18.56 22.36 -16.69
N VAL A 158 -17.36 22.95 -16.79
CA VAL A 158 -16.21 22.58 -15.98
C VAL A 158 -16.46 22.88 -14.50
N GLY A 159 -17.05 24.05 -14.18
CA GLY A 159 -17.42 24.42 -12.82
C GLY A 159 -18.39 23.44 -12.19
N GLY A 160 -19.42 23.01 -12.93
CA GLY A 160 -20.37 22.00 -12.46
C GLY A 160 -19.71 20.64 -12.19
N ALA A 161 -18.84 20.18 -13.07
CA ALA A 161 -18.10 18.92 -12.88
C ALA A 161 -17.14 18.99 -11.68
N LEU A 162 -16.43 20.10 -11.50
CA LEU A 162 -15.56 20.31 -10.33
C LEU A 162 -16.35 20.33 -9.01
N ALA A 163 -17.51 21.02 -8.99
CA ALA A 163 -18.37 21.05 -7.80
C ALA A 163 -18.89 19.64 -7.43
N ALA A 164 -19.28 18.84 -8.43
CA ALA A 164 -19.68 17.45 -8.19
C ALA A 164 -18.54 16.59 -7.63
N LEU A 165 -17.33 16.75 -8.15
CA LEU A 165 -16.14 16.06 -7.62
C LEU A 165 -15.83 16.48 -6.18
N ASP A 166 -15.89 17.78 -5.87
CA ASP A 166 -15.63 18.29 -4.52
C ASP A 166 -16.70 17.80 -3.52
N GLN A 167 -17.97 17.72 -3.92
CA GLN A 167 -19.04 17.10 -3.12
C GLN A 167 -18.78 15.60 -2.89
N ALA A 168 -18.37 14.86 -3.91
CA ALA A 168 -18.02 13.45 -3.78
C ALA A 168 -16.83 13.22 -2.84
N VAL A 169 -15.83 14.08 -2.88
CA VAL A 169 -14.69 14.05 -1.93
C VAL A 169 -15.18 14.27 -0.51
N ALA A 170 -16.01 15.29 -0.25
CA ALA A 170 -16.57 15.56 1.07
C ALA A 170 -17.41 14.39 1.60
N ALA A 171 -18.24 13.78 0.75
CA ALA A 171 -19.03 12.62 1.12
C ALA A 171 -18.17 11.42 1.53
N VAL A 172 -17.09 11.14 0.78
CA VAL A 172 -16.14 10.06 1.09
C VAL A 172 -15.37 10.36 2.37
N GLU A 173 -14.97 11.60 2.61
CA GLU A 173 -14.29 12.02 3.85
C GLU A 173 -15.21 11.86 5.08
N ALA A 174 -16.49 12.18 4.95
CA ALA A 174 -17.47 11.94 6.01
C ALA A 174 -17.66 10.45 6.32
N LEU A 175 -17.64 9.57 5.29
CA LEU A 175 -17.65 8.12 5.47
C LEU A 175 -16.40 7.62 6.20
N ILE A 176 -15.23 8.11 5.83
CA ILE A 176 -13.96 7.77 6.49
C ILE A 176 -14.02 8.18 7.96
N THR A 177 -14.42 9.42 8.26
CA THR A 177 -14.51 9.93 9.61
C THR A 177 -15.45 9.10 10.48
N ARG A 178 -16.65 8.75 9.98
CA ARG A 178 -17.60 7.89 10.71
C ARG A 178 -17.01 6.51 11.01
N ARG A 179 -16.32 5.89 10.04
CA ARG A 179 -15.73 4.56 10.25
C ARG A 179 -14.56 4.60 11.23
N VAL A 180 -13.73 5.65 11.22
CA VAL A 180 -12.67 5.85 12.20
C VAL A 180 -13.25 6.04 13.59
N ALA A 181 -14.32 6.82 13.73
CA ALA A 181 -14.98 7.06 15.02
C ALA A 181 -15.69 5.80 15.58
N ALA A 182 -16.12 4.88 14.72
CA ALA A 182 -16.76 3.62 15.13
C ALA A 182 -15.74 2.59 15.68
N ASP A 183 -14.45 2.74 15.41
CA ASP A 183 -13.37 1.90 15.93
C ASP A 183 -12.53 2.73 16.93
N ARG A 184 -12.72 2.49 18.22
CA ARG A 184 -12.04 3.23 19.29
C ARG A 184 -10.52 3.17 19.17
N ALA A 185 -9.95 1.98 18.95
CA ALA A 185 -8.50 1.80 18.88
C ALA A 185 -7.90 2.54 17.67
N LEU A 186 -8.59 2.47 16.52
CA LEU A 186 -8.21 3.23 15.33
C LEU A 186 -8.35 4.74 15.55
N GLY A 187 -9.42 5.19 16.20
CA GLY A 187 -9.65 6.60 16.54
C GLY A 187 -8.54 7.17 17.43
N GLU A 188 -8.17 6.47 18.51
CA GLU A 188 -7.08 6.85 19.40
C GLU A 188 -5.74 6.92 18.63
N ARG A 189 -5.47 5.94 17.76
CA ARG A 189 -4.28 5.92 16.92
C ARG A 189 -4.23 7.09 15.93
N VAL A 190 -5.35 7.42 15.29
CA VAL A 190 -5.47 8.57 14.38
C VAL A 190 -5.27 9.88 15.14
N ALA A 191 -5.89 10.04 16.31
CA ALA A 191 -5.72 11.23 17.15
C ALA A 191 -4.26 11.42 17.59
N ALA A 192 -3.59 10.35 18.02
CA ALA A 192 -2.16 10.41 18.35
C ALA A 192 -1.31 10.87 17.15
N LEU A 193 -1.56 10.35 15.95
CA LEU A 193 -0.85 10.78 14.74
C LEU A 193 -1.13 12.24 14.37
N GLN A 194 -2.37 12.72 14.56
CA GLN A 194 -2.76 14.10 14.28
C GLN A 194 -2.10 15.13 15.22
N SER A 195 -1.61 14.71 16.38
CA SER A 195 -0.86 15.61 17.27
C SER A 195 0.44 16.10 16.65
N ALA A 196 0.97 15.39 15.63
CA ALA A 196 2.23 15.77 14.99
C ALA A 196 2.02 16.89 13.95
N PRO A 197 2.97 17.86 13.86
CA PRO A 197 2.85 19.01 12.97
C PRO A 197 2.79 18.59 11.51
N GLY A 198 1.82 19.18 10.77
CA GLY A 198 1.58 18.91 9.35
C GLY A 198 0.80 17.63 9.05
N ILE A 199 0.39 16.88 10.07
CA ILE A 199 -0.44 15.67 9.90
C ILE A 199 -1.91 16.01 10.13
N GLY A 200 -2.63 16.21 9.03
CA GLY A 200 -4.08 16.38 9.04
C GLY A 200 -4.83 15.04 9.08
N PRO A 201 -6.18 15.08 9.19
CA PRO A 201 -7.02 13.88 9.34
C PRO A 201 -6.78 12.81 8.28
N VAL A 202 -6.71 13.21 7.01
CA VAL A 202 -6.51 12.29 5.88
C VAL A 202 -5.14 11.61 5.95
N THR A 203 -4.08 12.37 6.28
CA THR A 203 -2.73 11.81 6.42
C THR A 203 -2.66 10.85 7.60
N ALA A 204 -3.20 11.24 8.77
CA ALA A 204 -3.24 10.39 9.96
C ALA A 204 -3.99 9.07 9.69
N THR A 205 -5.17 9.16 9.09
CA THR A 205 -5.95 7.96 8.72
C THR A 205 -5.21 7.11 7.69
N THR A 206 -4.56 7.71 6.70
CA THR A 206 -3.74 6.98 5.71
C THR A 206 -2.60 6.22 6.40
N LEU A 207 -1.88 6.87 7.32
CA LEU A 207 -0.81 6.22 8.08
C LEU A 207 -1.35 5.09 8.96
N ALA A 208 -2.45 5.32 9.70
CA ALA A 208 -3.03 4.32 10.59
C ALA A 208 -3.54 3.08 9.84
N VAL A 209 -4.18 3.29 8.68
CA VAL A 209 -4.81 2.23 7.88
C VAL A 209 -3.81 1.51 6.97
N ARG A 210 -2.92 2.27 6.31
CA ARG A 210 -2.01 1.75 5.28
C ARG A 210 -0.64 1.36 5.81
N LEU A 211 -0.35 1.65 7.09
CA LEU A 211 0.90 1.31 7.75
C LEU A 211 0.62 0.74 9.17
N PRO A 212 -0.05 -0.43 9.26
CA PRO A 212 -0.37 -1.05 10.55
C PRO A 212 0.86 -1.36 11.39
N GLU A 213 2.00 -1.58 10.76
CA GLU A 213 3.28 -1.88 11.40
C GLU A 213 3.93 -0.66 12.08
N LEU A 214 3.37 0.53 11.90
CA LEU A 214 3.86 1.74 12.54
C LEU A 214 3.71 1.62 14.08
N GLY A 215 4.79 1.76 14.80
CA GLY A 215 4.86 1.51 16.24
C GLY A 215 5.36 0.12 16.62
N ALA A 216 5.43 -0.84 15.68
CA ALA A 216 5.86 -2.22 15.94
C ALA A 216 7.22 -2.57 15.33
N LEU A 217 7.70 -1.81 14.36
CA LEU A 217 8.97 -2.07 13.69
C LEU A 217 10.07 -1.13 14.17
N SER A 218 11.34 -1.51 13.92
CA SER A 218 12.45 -0.59 14.12
C SER A 218 12.40 0.57 13.11
N GLY A 219 13.02 1.71 13.45
CA GLY A 219 13.05 2.89 12.58
C GLY A 219 13.67 2.64 11.19
N ALA A 220 14.62 1.70 11.09
CA ALA A 220 15.20 1.30 9.81
C ALA A 220 14.21 0.48 8.96
N LYS A 221 13.55 -0.52 9.59
CA LYS A 221 12.58 -1.38 8.91
C LYS A 221 11.36 -0.59 8.43
N ILE A 222 10.81 0.31 9.26
CA ILE A 222 9.65 1.14 8.86
C ILE A 222 10.01 2.12 7.75
N ALA A 223 11.22 2.69 7.75
CA ALA A 223 11.70 3.56 6.67
C ALA A 223 11.87 2.81 5.34
N ALA A 224 12.38 1.58 5.37
CA ALA A 224 12.47 0.71 4.20
C ALA A 224 11.08 0.33 3.66
N LEU A 225 10.15 -0.06 4.55
CA LEU A 225 8.78 -0.44 4.20
C LEU A 225 8.01 0.70 3.50
N VAL A 226 8.25 1.94 3.90
CA VAL A 226 7.64 3.13 3.27
C VAL A 226 8.40 3.57 2.02
N GLY A 227 9.64 3.13 1.85
CA GLY A 227 10.51 3.52 0.73
C GLY A 227 11.11 4.92 0.91
N VAL A 228 11.49 5.28 2.16
CA VAL A 228 12.23 6.51 2.49
C VAL A 228 13.61 6.20 3.08
N ALA A 229 14.02 4.94 3.06
CA ALA A 229 15.39 4.54 3.36
C ALA A 229 16.28 4.78 2.14
N PRO A 230 17.45 5.40 2.31
CA PRO A 230 18.41 5.55 1.22
C PRO A 230 19.14 4.20 1.00
N TYR A 231 19.13 3.71 -0.22
CA TYR A 231 19.92 2.56 -0.64
C TYR A 231 21.22 3.05 -1.29
N ALA A 232 22.32 2.39 -0.96
CA ALA A 232 23.60 2.61 -1.61
C ALA A 232 23.55 2.07 -3.05
N ALA A 233 24.18 2.77 -3.96
CA ALA A 233 24.40 2.35 -5.34
C ALA A 233 25.92 2.24 -5.60
N ASP A 234 26.64 1.63 -4.64
CA ASP A 234 28.08 1.48 -4.71
C ASP A 234 28.44 0.24 -5.54
N SER A 235 29.43 0.35 -6.41
CA SER A 235 29.99 -0.75 -7.17
C SER A 235 31.53 -0.63 -7.25
N GLY A 236 32.24 -1.58 -6.65
CA GLY A 236 33.67 -1.50 -6.53
C GLY A 236 34.15 -0.22 -5.82
N GLU A 237 35.06 0.53 -6.44
CA GLU A 237 35.55 1.82 -5.92
C GLU A 237 34.59 2.99 -6.18
N HIS A 238 33.52 2.78 -6.96
CA HIS A 238 32.55 3.84 -7.28
C HIS A 238 31.49 3.98 -6.17
N HIS A 239 31.50 5.12 -5.49
CA HIS A 239 30.46 5.50 -4.53
C HIS A 239 29.36 6.30 -5.22
N GLY A 240 28.26 5.62 -5.55
CA GLY A 240 27.11 6.24 -6.21
C GLY A 240 26.24 7.10 -5.27
N GLU A 241 25.41 7.97 -5.86
CA GLU A 241 24.39 8.71 -5.10
C GLU A 241 23.38 7.73 -4.49
N ARG A 242 23.02 7.95 -3.23
CA ARG A 242 22.02 7.14 -2.55
C ARG A 242 20.62 7.55 -2.99
N HIS A 243 19.80 6.59 -3.39
CA HIS A 243 18.45 6.79 -3.84
C HIS A 243 17.45 6.02 -2.97
N ILE A 244 16.23 6.58 -2.85
CA ILE A 244 15.10 5.85 -2.27
C ILE A 244 14.47 4.97 -3.35
N ALA A 245 14.03 3.76 -2.97
CA ALA A 245 13.39 2.82 -3.89
C ALA A 245 12.26 2.03 -3.22
N GLY A 246 11.33 1.51 -4.02
CA GLY A 246 10.26 0.63 -3.57
C GLY A 246 9.31 1.25 -2.54
N GLY A 247 8.77 0.42 -1.67
CA GLY A 247 7.92 0.78 -0.54
C GLY A 247 6.49 1.20 -0.90
N ARG A 248 5.71 1.55 0.13
CA ARG A 248 4.29 1.92 0.03
C ARG A 248 4.12 3.34 -0.49
N THR A 249 3.87 3.48 -1.77
CA THR A 249 3.83 4.78 -2.48
C THR A 249 2.75 5.72 -1.94
N ASP A 250 1.58 5.20 -1.56
CA ASP A 250 0.48 5.98 -0.98
C ASP A 250 0.86 6.58 0.38
N VAL A 251 1.52 5.80 1.24
CA VAL A 251 2.05 6.25 2.53
C VAL A 251 3.15 7.29 2.33
N ARG A 252 4.11 7.02 1.42
CA ARG A 252 5.20 7.96 1.11
C ARG A 252 4.68 9.30 0.60
N ARG A 253 3.62 9.31 -0.23
CA ARG A 253 3.01 10.54 -0.73
C ARG A 253 2.28 11.31 0.39
N ALA A 254 1.58 10.63 1.30
CA ALA A 254 0.96 11.25 2.46
C ALA A 254 2.01 11.92 3.37
N LEU A 255 3.11 11.23 3.64
CA LEU A 255 4.25 11.77 4.39
C LEU A 255 4.91 12.95 3.68
N TYR A 256 5.04 12.91 2.35
CA TYR A 256 5.59 14.02 1.58
C TYR A 256 4.79 15.30 1.81
N MET A 257 3.46 15.24 1.70
CA MET A 257 2.59 16.41 1.90
C MET A 257 2.66 16.95 3.34
N ALA A 258 2.63 16.05 4.34
CA ALA A 258 2.79 16.42 5.74
C ALA A 258 4.14 17.10 6.02
N THR A 259 5.20 16.53 5.44
CA THR A 259 6.57 17.05 5.62
C THR A 259 6.77 18.38 4.89
N LEU A 260 6.19 18.57 3.71
CA LEU A 260 6.25 19.81 2.96
C LEU A 260 5.66 20.96 3.78
N THR A 261 4.55 20.72 4.47
CA THR A 261 3.92 21.70 5.35
C THR A 261 4.76 21.98 6.60
N SER A 262 5.22 20.93 7.29
CA SER A 262 5.91 21.07 8.58
C SER A 262 7.38 21.46 8.47
N ALA A 263 8.09 21.04 7.40
CA ALA A 263 9.51 21.31 7.21
C ALA A 263 9.77 22.59 6.42
N VAL A 264 8.98 22.88 5.37
CA VAL A 264 9.23 24.05 4.50
C VAL A 264 8.47 25.28 4.99
N ARG A 265 7.24 25.12 5.47
CA ARG A 265 6.38 26.23 5.92
C ARG A 265 6.27 26.34 7.44
N GLY A 266 6.71 25.34 8.18
CA GLY A 266 6.67 25.30 9.64
C GLY A 266 7.85 26.02 10.31
N ARG A 267 7.83 26.05 11.65
CA ARG A 267 8.88 26.66 12.50
C ARG A 267 9.50 25.68 13.50
N GLY A 268 9.01 24.43 13.55
CA GLY A 268 9.43 23.42 14.53
C GLY A 268 10.73 22.68 14.18
N VAL A 269 10.95 21.55 14.86
CA VAL A 269 12.17 20.72 14.72
C VAL A 269 12.44 20.28 13.28
N LEU A 270 11.37 19.97 12.50
CA LEU A 270 11.55 19.56 11.10
C LEU A 270 12.00 20.72 10.21
N ALA A 271 11.50 21.93 10.46
CA ALA A 271 11.91 23.13 9.71
C ALA A 271 13.39 23.47 9.98
N ARG A 272 13.82 23.43 11.25
CA ARG A 272 15.25 23.62 11.60
C ARG A 272 16.12 22.55 10.95
N PHE A 273 15.70 21.29 10.96
CA PHE A 273 16.43 20.21 10.33
C PHE A 273 16.53 20.38 8.81
N TYR A 274 15.43 20.75 8.14
CA TYR A 274 15.41 21.07 6.71
C TYR A 274 16.38 22.21 6.37
N ALA A 275 16.26 23.33 7.07
CA ALA A 275 17.12 24.51 6.85
C ALA A 275 18.62 24.17 7.01
N ARG A 276 18.98 23.36 8.03
CA ARG A 276 20.35 22.88 8.20
C ARG A 276 20.83 22.06 7.01
N LEU A 277 20.01 21.16 6.48
CA LEU A 277 20.38 20.33 5.32
C LEU A 277 20.57 21.17 4.05
N ILE A 278 19.73 22.19 3.84
CA ILE A 278 19.89 23.14 2.73
C ILE A 278 21.20 23.96 2.89
N ALA A 279 21.47 24.46 4.10
CA ALA A 279 22.72 25.17 4.39
C ALA A 279 23.97 24.29 4.16
N CYS A 280 23.86 22.98 4.37
CA CYS A 280 24.91 22.00 4.03
C CYS A 280 24.93 21.60 2.53
N GLY A 281 24.27 22.36 1.65
CA GLY A 281 24.29 22.13 0.19
C GLY A 281 23.45 20.96 -0.31
N LYS A 282 22.55 20.38 0.49
CA LYS A 282 21.68 19.30 0.03
C LYS A 282 20.58 19.83 -0.90
N LYS A 283 20.33 19.11 -2.00
CA LYS A 283 19.21 19.43 -2.93
C LYS A 283 17.87 19.44 -2.16
N PRO A 284 16.92 20.36 -2.45
CA PRO A 284 15.67 20.48 -1.70
C PRO A 284 14.87 19.18 -1.55
N LYS A 285 14.74 18.39 -2.62
CA LYS A 285 14.05 17.09 -2.57
C LYS A 285 14.76 16.07 -1.67
N VAL A 286 16.09 16.07 -1.65
CA VAL A 286 16.89 15.18 -0.78
C VAL A 286 16.70 15.57 0.69
N ALA A 287 16.76 16.86 1.00
CA ALA A 287 16.50 17.39 2.34
C ALA A 287 15.07 17.05 2.81
N LEU A 288 14.08 17.18 1.92
CA LEU A 288 12.69 16.85 2.24
C LEU A 288 12.50 15.35 2.53
N VAL A 289 13.13 14.46 1.74
CA VAL A 289 13.07 13.01 1.99
C VAL A 289 13.75 12.66 3.33
N ALA A 290 14.84 13.31 3.69
CA ALA A 290 15.46 13.13 5.01
C ALA A 290 14.52 13.58 6.14
N CYS A 291 13.77 14.68 5.96
CA CYS A 291 12.73 15.11 6.89
C CYS A 291 11.56 14.12 6.97
N MET A 292 11.12 13.54 5.85
CA MET A 292 10.11 12.48 5.83
C MET A 292 10.53 11.27 6.67
N ARG A 293 11.77 10.83 6.49
CA ARG A 293 12.32 9.73 7.30
C ARG A 293 12.36 10.10 8.79
N LYS A 294 12.82 11.30 9.13
CA LYS A 294 12.86 11.79 10.53
C LYS A 294 11.46 11.85 11.14
N LEU A 295 10.47 12.39 10.41
CA LEU A 295 9.07 12.41 10.84
C LEU A 295 8.55 11.00 11.06
N LEU A 296 8.71 10.10 10.08
CA LEU A 296 8.23 8.72 10.15
C LEU A 296 8.81 7.96 11.35
N VAL A 297 10.12 8.06 11.58
CA VAL A 297 10.79 7.39 12.71
C VAL A 297 10.29 7.94 14.06
N ARG A 298 10.03 9.24 14.17
CA ARG A 298 9.44 9.84 15.37
C ARG A 298 8.00 9.40 15.60
N LEU A 299 7.16 9.36 14.54
CA LEU A 299 5.80 8.83 14.62
C LEU A 299 5.80 7.35 15.05
N ASN A 300 6.76 6.57 14.54
CA ASN A 300 6.93 5.19 14.91
C ASN A 300 7.26 5.02 16.40
N ALA A 301 8.21 5.79 16.91
CA ALA A 301 8.56 5.80 18.34
C ALA A 301 7.40 6.27 19.22
N MET A 302 6.71 7.33 18.81
CA MET A 302 5.55 7.89 19.50
C MET A 302 4.44 6.85 19.70
N LEU A 303 4.09 6.11 18.65
CA LEU A 303 3.08 5.05 18.74
C LEU A 303 3.57 3.83 19.53
N ALA A 304 4.85 3.47 19.42
CA ALA A 304 5.43 2.37 20.20
C ALA A 304 5.37 2.63 21.72
N HIS A 305 5.44 3.91 22.13
CA HIS A 305 5.40 4.31 23.54
C HIS A 305 4.03 4.88 23.98
N HIS A 306 2.99 4.76 23.15
CA HIS A 306 1.65 5.31 23.42
C HIS A 306 1.66 6.80 23.79
N GLN A 307 2.51 7.59 23.13
CA GLN A 307 2.68 9.03 23.37
C GLN A 307 2.06 9.86 22.24
N THR A 308 1.76 11.11 22.56
CA THR A 308 1.46 12.16 21.58
C THR A 308 2.73 12.92 21.18
N TRP A 309 2.63 13.74 20.14
CA TRP A 309 3.77 14.53 19.70
C TRP A 309 4.13 15.62 20.73
N HIS A 310 5.35 15.55 21.22
CA HIS A 310 5.94 16.62 22.01
C HIS A 310 7.13 17.21 21.25
N GLU A 311 7.13 18.52 21.04
CA GLU A 311 8.31 19.20 20.55
C GLU A 311 9.37 19.16 21.66
N GLN A 312 10.35 18.28 21.54
CA GLN A 312 11.53 18.39 22.37
C GLN A 312 12.25 19.68 21.96
N THR A 313 12.32 20.62 22.88
CA THR A 313 13.32 21.67 22.85
C THR A 313 14.67 20.99 22.77
N ALA A 314 15.33 21.09 21.61
CA ALA A 314 16.70 20.62 21.40
C ALA A 314 17.64 21.69 21.94
#